data_36a43cb3a3a59d09d78f796ff19cb09e
#
_entry.id   36a43cb3a3a59d09d78f796ff19cb09e
#
_cell.length_a   1.000
_cell.length_b   1.000
_cell.length_c   1.000
_cell.angle_alpha   90.00
_cell.angle_beta   90.00
_cell.angle_gamma   90.00
#
_symmetry.space_group_name_H-M   'P 1'
#
loop_
_entity.id
_entity.type
_entity.pdbx_description
1 polymer ?
#
loop_
_entity_poly.entity_id
_entity_poly.type
_entity_poly.pdbx_seq_one_letter_code
_entity_poly.pdbx_strand_id
1 'polypeptide(L)'
;MMQPKRTKFRKQFKGSISGSAQRGNFVAFGEFGLKATDRCRMTAREIEAARRAISRYVKRGGRIWIRVFPDVPITQKPLEVRMGSGKGNVEYWVAKVLPGKVLFEIEGMSEDIAREAFRLASAKLSVSTAFVKRQVRT
;
A
#
# COMPACT_ATOMS: atom_id res chain seq x y z
N MET A 1 -0.19 10.14 10.17
CA MET A 1 -0.03 8.88 9.44
C MET A 1 -1.40 8.37 9.02
N MET A 2 -1.48 7.67 7.91
CA MET A 2 -2.77 7.22 7.36
C MET A 2 -3.45 6.22 8.30
N GLN A 3 -4.69 6.52 8.64
CA GLN A 3 -5.56 5.63 9.42
C GLN A 3 -7.00 6.10 9.25
N PRO A 4 -8.01 5.22 9.47
CA PRO A 4 -9.41 5.64 9.40
C PRO A 4 -9.74 6.69 10.47
N LYS A 5 -10.53 7.69 10.08
CA LYS A 5 -11.00 8.71 11.04
C LYS A 5 -12.00 8.15 12.03
N ARG A 6 -12.86 7.24 11.56
CA ARG A 6 -13.88 6.56 12.37
C ARG A 6 -13.92 5.11 12.00
N THR A 7 -14.14 4.25 13.00
CA THR A 7 -14.30 2.81 12.80
C THR A 7 -15.54 2.34 13.54
N LYS A 8 -16.25 1.38 12.94
CA LYS A 8 -17.39 0.72 13.62
C LYS A 8 -16.88 -0.12 14.78
N PHE A 9 -15.76 -0.80 14.58
CA PHE A 9 -15.08 -1.58 15.61
C PHE A 9 -13.62 -1.17 15.63
N ARG A 10 -13.09 -0.89 16.82
CA ARG A 10 -11.70 -0.47 16.98
C ARG A 10 -10.72 -1.61 16.68
N LYS A 11 -11.10 -2.83 17.04
CA LYS A 11 -10.28 -4.02 16.85
C LYS A 11 -10.98 -4.99 15.91
N GLN A 12 -10.21 -5.73 15.14
CA GLN A 12 -10.74 -6.69 14.17
C GLN A 12 -9.93 -7.98 14.22
N PHE A 13 -10.52 -9.05 13.73
CA PHE A 13 -9.78 -10.29 13.51
C PHE A 13 -8.77 -10.07 12.38
N LYS A 14 -7.58 -10.64 12.56
CA LYS A 14 -6.50 -10.52 11.60
C LYS A 14 -6.85 -11.18 10.26
N GLY A 15 -7.48 -12.34 10.32
CA GLY A 15 -7.89 -13.07 9.14
C GLY A 15 -6.74 -13.59 8.31
N SER A 16 -7.06 -14.18 7.18
CA SER A 16 -6.09 -14.64 6.19
C SER A 16 -6.25 -13.85 4.89
N ILE A 17 -5.18 -13.78 4.10
CA ILE A 17 -5.19 -13.13 2.79
C ILE A 17 -5.05 -14.20 1.73
N SER A 18 -6.08 -14.36 0.89
CA SER A 18 -6.09 -15.37 -0.16
C SER A 18 -6.67 -14.82 -1.46
N GLY A 19 -6.36 -15.49 -2.57
CA GLY A 19 -6.84 -15.10 -3.88
C GLY A 19 -6.00 -14.01 -4.53
N SER A 20 -6.53 -13.43 -5.60
CA SER A 20 -5.91 -12.33 -6.34
C SER A 20 -6.86 -11.14 -6.39
N ALA A 21 -6.30 -9.95 -6.66
CA ALA A 21 -7.08 -8.73 -6.70
C ALA A 21 -8.03 -8.73 -7.90
N GLN A 22 -9.31 -8.46 -7.62
CA GLN A 22 -10.35 -8.31 -8.65
C GLN A 22 -10.77 -6.86 -8.80
N ARG A 23 -10.50 -6.01 -7.81
CA ARG A 23 -10.72 -4.58 -7.84
C ARG A 23 -9.41 -3.85 -7.64
N GLY A 24 -9.26 -2.71 -8.31
CA GLY A 24 -8.03 -1.94 -8.22
C GLY A 24 -6.83 -2.66 -8.82
N ASN A 25 -7.05 -3.49 -9.83
CA ASN A 25 -6.01 -4.28 -10.48
C ASN A 25 -5.53 -3.68 -11.80
N PHE A 26 -5.92 -2.47 -12.11
CA PHE A 26 -5.51 -1.78 -13.33
C PHE A 26 -5.27 -0.29 -13.03
N VAL A 27 -4.46 0.35 -13.89
CA VAL A 27 -4.16 1.79 -13.77
C VAL A 27 -5.38 2.57 -14.25
N ALA A 28 -5.99 3.35 -13.34
CA ALA A 28 -7.23 4.05 -13.61
C ALA A 28 -7.08 5.57 -13.68
N PHE A 29 -6.21 6.15 -12.87
CA PHE A 29 -6.07 7.60 -12.74
C PHE A 29 -4.84 8.16 -13.44
N GLY A 30 -3.72 7.46 -13.36
CA GLY A 30 -2.45 7.91 -13.90
C GLY A 30 -2.07 7.23 -15.21
N GLU A 31 -0.82 7.42 -15.62
CA GLU A 31 -0.26 6.79 -16.82
C GLU A 31 0.51 5.52 -16.48
N PHE A 32 1.13 5.49 -15.30
CA PHE A 32 1.97 4.39 -14.83
C PHE A 32 1.55 3.98 -13.44
N GLY A 33 1.75 2.71 -13.12
CA GLY A 33 1.39 2.16 -11.84
C GLY A 33 2.43 1.20 -11.28
N LEU A 34 2.42 1.05 -9.96
CA LEU A 34 3.19 0.04 -9.24
C LEU A 34 2.21 -1.00 -8.70
N LYS A 35 2.36 -2.22 -9.16
CA LYS A 35 1.43 -3.31 -8.89
C LYS A 35 2.10 -4.35 -7.99
N ALA A 36 1.37 -4.82 -6.98
CA ALA A 36 1.86 -5.91 -6.14
C ALA A 36 1.78 -7.23 -6.89
N THR A 37 2.83 -8.04 -6.80
CA THR A 37 2.89 -9.36 -7.42
C THR A 37 2.70 -10.48 -6.40
N ASP A 38 2.63 -10.14 -5.12
CA ASP A 38 2.43 -11.08 -4.04
C ASP A 38 1.46 -10.46 -3.02
N ARG A 39 1.08 -11.23 -2.03
CA ARG A 39 0.18 -10.75 -0.97
C ARG A 39 0.96 -10.26 0.24
N CYS A 40 0.40 -9.27 0.93
CA CYS A 40 1.02 -8.75 2.15
C CYS A 40 0.02 -7.96 2.98
N ARG A 41 0.42 -7.66 4.21
CA ARG A 41 -0.20 -6.65 5.06
C ARG A 41 0.72 -5.43 5.06
N MET A 42 0.37 -4.44 4.24
CA MET A 42 1.20 -3.26 4.05
C MET A 42 0.89 -2.24 5.14
N THR A 43 1.89 -1.85 5.92
CA THR A 43 1.69 -0.90 7.01
C THR A 43 1.54 0.53 6.49
N ALA A 44 0.90 1.38 7.29
CA ALA A 44 0.78 2.80 6.98
C ALA A 44 2.16 3.46 6.82
N ARG A 45 3.16 3.02 7.59
CA ARG A 45 4.53 3.53 7.49
C ARG A 45 5.19 3.16 6.17
N GLU A 46 4.98 1.94 5.68
CA GLU A 46 5.50 1.51 4.38
C GLU A 46 4.89 2.34 3.25
N ILE A 47 3.57 2.56 3.29
CA ILE A 47 2.86 3.37 2.29
C ILE A 47 3.43 4.80 2.27
N GLU A 48 3.60 5.41 3.43
CA GLU A 48 4.13 6.76 3.53
C GLU A 48 5.59 6.85 3.08
N ALA A 49 6.41 5.85 3.44
CA ALA A 49 7.81 5.81 3.03
C ALA A 49 7.93 5.70 1.49
N ALA A 50 7.11 4.85 0.88
CA ALA A 50 7.08 4.70 -0.58
C ALA A 50 6.62 5.99 -1.26
N ARG A 51 5.56 6.61 -0.75
CA ARG A 51 5.08 7.90 -1.28
C ARG A 51 6.15 8.97 -1.24
N ARG A 52 6.87 9.07 -0.13
CA ARG A 52 7.96 10.04 0.01
C ARG A 52 9.10 9.77 -0.95
N ALA A 53 9.44 8.51 -1.17
CA ALA A 53 10.49 8.13 -2.11
C ALA A 53 10.13 8.57 -3.54
N ILE A 54 8.88 8.34 -3.96
CA ILE A 54 8.39 8.78 -5.26
C ILE A 54 8.44 10.31 -5.36
N SER A 55 7.88 10.99 -4.36
CA SER A 55 7.78 12.45 -4.33
C SER A 55 9.14 13.12 -4.40
N ARG A 56 10.14 12.59 -3.68
CA ARG A 56 11.50 13.12 -3.71
C ARG A 56 12.15 12.97 -5.06
N TYR A 57 11.94 11.86 -5.72
CA TYR A 57 12.58 11.60 -7.01
C TYR A 57 11.96 12.44 -8.12
N VAL A 58 10.64 12.51 -8.18
CA VAL A 58 9.94 13.29 -9.21
C VAL A 58 9.89 14.78 -8.86
N LYS A 59 10.29 15.13 -7.66
CA LYS A 59 10.26 16.48 -7.10
C LYS A 59 8.86 17.06 -7.20
N ARG A 60 8.62 18.18 -7.83
CA ARG A 60 7.31 18.80 -7.94
C ARG A 60 6.59 18.48 -9.25
N GLY A 61 7.13 17.56 -10.04
CA GLY A 61 6.53 17.19 -11.31
C GLY A 61 5.47 16.11 -11.17
N GLY A 62 4.35 16.29 -11.84
CA GLY A 62 3.33 15.27 -11.95
C GLY A 62 2.43 15.09 -10.74
N ARG A 63 1.62 14.03 -10.78
CA ARG A 63 0.68 13.66 -9.72
C ARG A 63 0.94 12.24 -9.27
N ILE A 64 0.66 12.00 -7.98
CA ILE A 64 0.76 10.69 -7.35
C ILE A 64 -0.60 10.33 -6.76
N TRP A 65 -1.09 9.13 -7.04
CA TRP A 65 -2.27 8.57 -6.39
C TRP A 65 -1.86 7.38 -5.56
N ILE A 66 -2.33 7.34 -4.30
CA ILE A 66 -2.19 6.19 -3.43
C ILE A 66 -3.47 5.37 -3.57
N ARG A 67 -3.37 4.14 -4.08
CA ARG A 67 -4.53 3.29 -4.35
C ARG A 67 -4.86 2.34 -3.21
N VAL A 68 -4.09 2.35 -2.13
CA VAL A 68 -4.30 1.50 -0.96
C VAL A 68 -4.48 2.38 0.28
N PHE A 69 -5.29 1.90 1.21
CA PHE A 69 -5.53 2.59 2.47
C PHE A 69 -5.44 1.59 3.63
N PRO A 70 -4.70 1.91 4.69
CA PRO A 70 -4.53 1.01 5.83
C PRO A 70 -5.74 1.11 6.77
N ASP A 71 -6.72 0.25 6.57
CA ASP A 71 -7.97 0.24 7.30
C ASP A 71 -8.10 -0.92 8.30
N VAL A 72 -7.12 -1.81 8.36
CA VAL A 72 -7.12 -2.96 9.27
C VAL A 72 -6.22 -2.68 10.46
N PRO A 73 -6.77 -2.66 11.69
CA PRO A 73 -5.96 -2.44 12.89
C PRO A 73 -5.22 -3.72 13.28
N ILE A 74 -3.95 -3.58 13.62
CA ILE A 74 -3.12 -4.66 14.16
C ILE A 74 -2.88 -4.39 15.62
N THR A 75 -3.21 -5.38 16.45
CA THR A 75 -3.04 -5.29 17.89
C THR A 75 -1.81 -6.08 18.33
N GLN A 76 -1.18 -5.61 19.38
CA GLN A 76 0.01 -6.25 19.93
C GLN A 76 -0.02 -6.11 21.45
N LYS A 77 0.22 -7.22 22.16
CA LYS A 77 0.37 -7.17 23.61
C LYS A 77 1.81 -6.85 23.98
N PRO A 78 2.06 -6.08 25.05
CA PRO A 78 3.41 -5.92 25.56
C PRO A 78 4.05 -7.26 25.93
N LEU A 79 5.35 -7.38 25.81
CA LEU A 79 6.10 -8.61 26.09
C LEU A 79 5.87 -9.13 27.51
N GLU A 80 5.61 -8.24 28.46
CA GLU A 80 5.44 -8.56 29.88
C GLU A 80 4.03 -8.99 30.27
N VAL A 81 3.07 -8.90 29.34
CA VAL A 81 1.67 -9.23 29.62
C VAL A 81 1.41 -10.71 29.30
N ARG A 82 0.79 -11.40 30.26
CA ARG A 82 0.43 -12.81 30.07
C ARG A 82 -0.64 -12.97 28.99
N MET A 83 -0.57 -14.08 28.27
CA MET A 83 -1.57 -14.44 27.28
C MET A 83 -2.93 -14.68 27.95
N GLY A 84 -4.02 -14.29 27.28
CA GLY A 84 -5.38 -14.61 27.72
C GLY A 84 -6.17 -13.49 28.38
N SER A 85 -5.57 -12.34 28.65
CA SER A 85 -6.24 -11.20 29.31
C SER A 85 -6.92 -10.25 28.33
N GLY A 86 -7.48 -10.79 27.24
CA GLY A 86 -8.13 -9.99 26.20
C GLY A 86 -7.16 -9.59 25.08
N LYS A 87 -7.70 -8.92 24.07
CA LYS A 87 -6.95 -8.48 22.89
C LYS A 87 -6.11 -7.25 23.25
N GLY A 88 -4.87 -7.21 22.74
CA GLY A 88 -3.97 -6.08 22.95
C GLY A 88 -4.48 -4.78 22.34
N ASN A 89 -3.78 -3.69 22.61
CA ASN A 89 -4.10 -2.39 22.04
C ASN A 89 -3.74 -2.32 20.55
N VAL A 90 -4.45 -1.45 19.82
CA VAL A 90 -4.14 -1.17 18.42
C VAL A 90 -2.80 -0.43 18.36
N GLU A 91 -1.80 -1.04 17.73
CA GLU A 91 -0.46 -0.47 17.61
C GLU A 91 -0.24 0.21 16.26
N TYR A 92 -0.79 -0.37 15.19
CA TYR A 92 -0.62 0.20 13.86
C TYR A 92 -1.74 -0.31 12.93
N TRP A 93 -1.81 0.31 11.76
CA TRP A 93 -2.82 0.03 10.75
C TRP A 93 -2.16 -0.54 9.49
N VAL A 94 -2.82 -1.49 8.85
CA VAL A 94 -2.33 -2.11 7.61
C VAL A 94 -3.42 -2.17 6.55
N ALA A 95 -2.98 -2.24 5.30
CA ALA A 95 -3.82 -2.56 4.16
C ALA A 95 -3.57 -4.02 3.77
N LYS A 96 -4.63 -4.79 3.58
CA LYS A 96 -4.51 -6.15 3.02
C LYS A 96 -4.35 -6.03 1.52
N VAL A 97 -3.22 -6.51 1.00
CA VAL A 97 -2.87 -6.43 -0.41
C VAL A 97 -2.88 -7.83 -1.02
N LEU A 98 -3.62 -7.98 -2.10
CA LEU A 98 -3.66 -9.21 -2.89
C LEU A 98 -2.76 -9.07 -4.12
N PRO A 99 -2.24 -10.19 -4.67
CA PRO A 99 -1.50 -10.12 -5.93
C PRO A 99 -2.35 -9.49 -7.02
N GLY A 100 -1.77 -8.57 -7.77
CA GLY A 100 -2.46 -7.83 -8.82
C GLY A 100 -2.97 -6.45 -8.43
N LYS A 101 -2.95 -6.11 -7.15
CA LYS A 101 -3.40 -4.79 -6.68
C LYS A 101 -2.43 -3.69 -7.11
N VAL A 102 -2.95 -2.63 -7.73
CA VAL A 102 -2.18 -1.42 -8.02
C VAL A 102 -2.07 -0.61 -6.73
N LEU A 103 -0.84 -0.33 -6.32
CA LEU A 103 -0.55 0.34 -5.05
C LEU A 103 -0.46 1.84 -5.21
N PHE A 104 0.24 2.29 -6.25
CA PHE A 104 0.46 3.70 -6.57
C PHE A 104 0.28 3.93 -8.05
N GLU A 105 -0.15 5.14 -8.40
CA GLU A 105 -0.21 5.59 -9.79
C GLU A 105 0.45 6.95 -9.90
N ILE A 106 1.09 7.22 -11.03
CA ILE A 106 1.73 8.51 -11.29
C ILE A 106 1.44 8.95 -12.72
N GLU A 107 1.47 10.26 -12.93
CA GLU A 107 1.39 10.84 -14.26
C GLU A 107 2.22 12.12 -14.34
N GLY A 108 2.44 12.60 -15.55
CA GLY A 108 3.13 13.87 -15.78
C GLY A 108 4.64 13.73 -15.86
N MET A 109 5.16 12.54 -16.15
CA MET A 109 6.58 12.29 -16.29
C MET A 109 6.85 11.21 -17.33
N SER A 110 8.10 11.13 -17.81
CA SER A 110 8.49 10.09 -18.76
C SER A 110 8.49 8.71 -18.09
N GLU A 111 8.42 7.66 -18.91
CA GLU A 111 8.45 6.28 -18.42
C GLU A 111 9.73 5.98 -17.65
N ASP A 112 10.88 6.48 -18.11
CA ASP A 112 12.17 6.22 -17.45
C ASP A 112 12.19 6.80 -16.03
N ILE A 113 11.69 8.02 -15.88
CA ILE A 113 11.57 8.67 -14.56
C ILE A 113 10.59 7.90 -13.69
N ALA A 114 9.47 7.48 -14.25
CA ALA A 114 8.45 6.71 -13.52
C ALA A 114 9.00 5.36 -13.04
N ARG A 115 9.74 4.64 -13.88
CA ARG A 115 10.37 3.37 -13.51
C ARG A 115 11.33 3.54 -12.36
N GLU A 116 12.19 4.56 -12.41
CA GLU A 116 13.16 4.81 -11.34
C GLU A 116 12.48 5.23 -10.04
N ALA A 117 11.46 6.08 -10.12
CA ALA A 117 10.68 6.49 -8.95
C ALA A 117 10.06 5.28 -8.26
N PHE A 118 9.46 4.38 -9.02
CA PHE A 118 8.84 3.16 -8.48
C PHE A 118 9.86 2.15 -7.99
N ARG A 119 11.05 2.10 -8.59
CA ARG A 119 12.15 1.28 -8.08
C ARG A 119 12.54 1.72 -6.67
N LEU A 120 12.68 3.02 -6.47
CA LEU A 120 12.99 3.57 -5.15
C LEU A 120 11.86 3.32 -4.15
N ALA A 121 10.61 3.45 -4.59
CA ALA A 121 9.45 3.18 -3.74
C ALA A 121 9.39 1.70 -3.35
N SER A 122 9.64 0.79 -4.28
CA SER A 122 9.56 -0.65 -4.02
C SER A 122 10.57 -1.11 -2.96
N ALA A 123 11.70 -0.42 -2.86
CA ALA A 123 12.70 -0.70 -1.83
C ALA A 123 12.18 -0.42 -0.40
N LYS A 124 11.12 0.38 -0.27
CA LYS A 124 10.50 0.71 1.02
C LYS A 124 9.35 -0.24 1.38
N LEU A 125 8.97 -1.11 0.45
CA LEU A 125 7.84 -2.03 0.63
C LEU A 125 8.34 -3.43 0.93
N SER A 126 7.53 -4.18 1.68
CA SER A 126 7.82 -5.57 2.03
C SER A 126 7.33 -6.57 0.99
N VAL A 127 6.68 -6.10 -0.06
CA VAL A 127 6.07 -6.95 -1.09
C VAL A 127 6.79 -6.79 -2.42
N SER A 128 6.82 -7.85 -3.21
CA SER A 128 7.32 -7.81 -4.59
C SER A 128 6.35 -7.01 -5.46
N THR A 129 6.91 -6.21 -6.36
CA THR A 129 6.11 -5.29 -7.19
C THR A 129 6.54 -5.38 -8.65
N ALA A 130 5.67 -4.89 -9.53
CA ALA A 130 5.93 -4.79 -10.96
C ALA A 130 5.48 -3.42 -11.46
N PHE A 131 6.19 -2.90 -12.43
CA PHE A 131 5.82 -1.66 -13.13
C PHE A 131 4.76 -1.99 -14.17
N VAL A 132 3.69 -1.19 -14.22
CA VAL A 132 2.62 -1.35 -15.20
C VAL A 132 2.29 -0.02 -15.84
N LYS A 133 1.82 -0.08 -17.08
CA LYS A 133 1.35 1.07 -17.82
C LYS A 133 -0.17 1.04 -17.93
N ARG A 134 -0.77 2.20 -18.10
CA ARG A 134 -2.18 2.29 -18.40
C ARG A 134 -2.47 1.66 -19.76
N GLN A 135 -3.41 0.74 -19.78
CA GLN A 135 -3.84 0.13 -21.05
C GLN A 135 -4.76 1.09 -21.80
N VAL A 136 -4.41 1.36 -23.06
CA VAL A 136 -5.27 2.12 -23.95
C VAL A 136 -6.26 1.13 -24.55
N ARG A 137 -7.54 1.30 -24.25
CA ARG A 137 -8.58 0.53 -24.92
C ARG A 137 -8.82 1.16 -26.28
N THR A 138 -8.51 0.41 -27.31
CA THR A 138 -8.89 0.76 -28.68
C THR A 138 -10.28 0.24 -28.99
#